data_0023d570dca2d4657761487e34869b53
#
_entry.id   0023d570dca2d4657761487e34869b53
#
_cell.length_a   1.000
_cell.length_b   1.000
_cell.length_c   1.000
_cell.angle_alpha   90.00
_cell.angle_beta   90.00
_cell.angle_gamma   90.00
#
_symmetry.space_group_name_H-M   'P 1'
#
loop_
_entity.id
_entity.type
_entity.pdbx_description
1 polymer ?
#
loop_
_entity_poly.entity_id
_entity_poly.type
_entity_poly.pdbx_seq_one_letter_code
_entity_poly.pdbx_strand_id
1 'polypeptide(L)'
;MRLSVVIVSYQVKDLLHQCLCSVERAIDGINADILVVDNASTDGTVDMMKQWHPSVKLIASQENLGFGKANNLAVSQSDSEHILFLNPDTVLPEDNLTEALAVMDADTDIGSMGCRMIDGTGEFLPESKRGMPTPMIALYRLIGLSKLWPKHASY
;
A
#
# COMPACT_ATOMS: atom_id res chain seq x y z
N MET A 1 -12.27 13.58 -6.20
CA MET A 1 -12.16 12.13 -5.95
C MET A 1 -12.01 11.93 -4.45
N ARG A 2 -12.60 10.87 -3.85
CA ARG A 2 -12.46 10.63 -2.41
C ARG A 2 -11.20 9.86 -2.05
N LEU A 3 -10.85 8.85 -2.85
CA LEU A 3 -9.71 7.99 -2.62
C LEU A 3 -8.92 7.76 -3.91
N SER A 4 -7.60 7.84 -3.85
CA SER A 4 -6.71 7.30 -4.87
C SER A 4 -5.87 6.17 -4.31
N VAL A 5 -5.94 4.99 -4.94
CA VAL A 5 -5.08 3.85 -4.63
C VAL A 5 -3.84 3.94 -5.50
N VAL A 6 -2.67 4.13 -4.87
CA VAL A 6 -1.38 4.27 -5.54
C VAL A 6 -0.57 2.99 -5.37
N ILE A 7 -0.17 2.39 -6.48
CA ILE A 7 0.62 1.16 -6.50
C ILE A 7 1.87 1.39 -7.35
N VAL A 8 3.04 1.07 -6.80
CA VAL A 8 4.31 1.06 -7.54
C VAL A 8 4.68 -0.38 -7.85
N SER A 9 4.86 -0.69 -9.13
CA SER A 9 5.19 -2.03 -9.62
C SER A 9 6.58 -2.07 -10.26
N TYR A 10 7.32 -3.17 -10.02
CA TYR A 10 8.57 -3.47 -10.72
C TYR A 10 8.79 -4.98 -10.79
N GLN A 11 8.71 -5.57 -11.99
CA GLN A 11 8.97 -7.00 -12.26
C GLN A 11 8.08 -7.97 -11.45
N VAL A 12 6.80 -7.64 -11.24
CA VAL A 12 5.86 -8.43 -10.42
C VAL A 12 4.48 -8.54 -11.06
N LYS A 13 4.44 -8.77 -12.39
CA LYS A 13 3.23 -8.79 -13.19
C LYS A 13 2.07 -9.59 -12.58
N ASP A 14 2.31 -10.84 -12.15
CA ASP A 14 1.24 -11.72 -11.68
C ASP A 14 0.71 -11.30 -10.30
N LEU A 15 1.59 -10.82 -9.42
CA LEU A 15 1.19 -10.27 -8.11
C LEU A 15 0.39 -8.98 -8.28
N LEU A 16 0.85 -8.08 -9.17
CA LEU A 16 0.12 -6.86 -9.49
C LEU A 16 -1.27 -7.17 -10.03
N HIS A 17 -1.41 -8.16 -10.91
CA HIS A 17 -2.72 -8.56 -11.42
C HIS A 17 -3.66 -9.02 -10.30
N GLN A 18 -3.20 -9.88 -9.39
CA GLN A 18 -3.98 -10.34 -8.23
C GLN A 18 -4.36 -9.17 -7.31
N CYS A 19 -3.41 -8.29 -7.03
CA CYS A 19 -3.63 -7.07 -6.24
C CYS A 19 -4.76 -6.24 -6.87
N LEU A 20 -4.65 -5.89 -8.15
CA LEU A 20 -5.63 -5.08 -8.87
C LEU A 20 -7.01 -5.70 -8.88
N CYS A 21 -7.13 -7.00 -9.12
CA CYS A 21 -8.42 -7.71 -9.02
C CYS A 21 -9.07 -7.55 -7.63
N SER A 22 -8.29 -7.52 -6.56
CA SER A 22 -8.80 -7.31 -5.20
C SER A 22 -9.18 -5.85 -4.95
N VAL A 23 -8.36 -4.91 -5.43
CA VAL A 23 -8.62 -3.47 -5.29
C VAL A 23 -9.87 -3.05 -6.06
N GLU A 24 -10.04 -3.53 -7.30
CA GLU A 24 -11.22 -3.23 -8.13
C GLU A 24 -12.51 -3.67 -7.45
N ARG A 25 -12.51 -4.78 -6.69
CA ARG A 25 -13.66 -5.19 -5.87
C ARG A 25 -13.81 -4.32 -4.62
N ALA A 26 -12.71 -4.00 -3.96
CA ALA A 26 -12.72 -3.24 -2.71
C ALA A 26 -13.15 -1.77 -2.89
N ILE A 27 -12.99 -1.20 -4.10
CA ILE A 27 -13.45 0.18 -4.40
C ILE A 27 -14.88 0.24 -4.92
N ASP A 28 -15.58 -0.89 -5.06
CA ASP A 28 -16.96 -0.88 -5.54
C ASP A 28 -17.85 -0.04 -4.63
N GLY A 29 -18.61 0.88 -5.22
CA GLY A 29 -19.41 1.86 -4.49
C GLY A 29 -18.63 3.03 -3.86
N ILE A 30 -17.30 3.07 -3.99
CA ILE A 30 -16.46 4.18 -3.52
C ILE A 30 -16.07 5.07 -4.70
N ASN A 31 -16.19 6.40 -4.55
CA ASN A 31 -15.68 7.36 -5.54
C ASN A 31 -14.13 7.36 -5.49
N ALA A 32 -13.52 6.37 -6.13
CA ALA A 32 -12.08 6.12 -6.11
C ALA A 32 -11.48 5.94 -7.51
N ASP A 33 -10.18 6.14 -7.61
CA ASP A 33 -9.38 5.74 -8.78
C ASP A 33 -8.15 4.93 -8.35
N ILE A 34 -7.57 4.22 -9.33
CA ILE A 34 -6.35 3.44 -9.14
C ILE A 34 -5.27 4.02 -10.06
N LEU A 35 -4.11 4.35 -9.49
CA LEU A 35 -2.92 4.79 -10.20
C LEU A 35 -1.81 3.76 -10.01
N VAL A 36 -1.31 3.22 -11.11
CA VAL A 36 -0.17 2.30 -11.10
C VAL A 36 1.02 2.99 -11.75
N VAL A 37 2.14 3.05 -11.06
CA VAL A 37 3.43 3.43 -11.65
C VAL A 37 4.22 2.16 -11.91
N ASP A 38 4.40 1.84 -13.19
CA ASP A 38 5.32 0.78 -13.60
C ASP A 38 6.74 1.33 -13.71
N ASN A 39 7.64 0.81 -12.89
CA ASN A 39 9.02 1.29 -12.73
C ASN A 39 9.97 0.65 -13.76
N ALA A 40 9.61 0.72 -15.05
CA ALA A 40 10.36 0.12 -16.17
C ALA A 40 10.43 -1.42 -16.10
N SER A 41 9.31 -2.10 -15.88
CA SER A 41 9.22 -3.55 -15.92
C SER A 41 9.39 -4.09 -17.36
N THR A 42 10.00 -5.28 -17.47
CA THR A 42 10.22 -6.00 -18.74
C THR A 42 9.50 -7.34 -18.79
N ASP A 43 8.73 -7.67 -17.76
CA ASP A 43 8.02 -8.95 -17.59
C ASP A 43 6.63 -9.00 -18.25
N GLY A 44 6.27 -7.96 -19.03
CA GLY A 44 4.96 -7.85 -19.68
C GLY A 44 3.89 -7.18 -18.83
N THR A 45 4.27 -6.53 -17.71
CA THR A 45 3.37 -5.77 -16.83
C THR A 45 2.54 -4.76 -17.60
N VAL A 46 3.16 -3.93 -18.45
CA VAL A 46 2.48 -2.87 -19.20
C VAL A 46 1.41 -3.44 -20.15
N ASP A 47 1.70 -4.55 -20.84
CA ASP A 47 0.76 -5.18 -21.75
C ASP A 47 -0.41 -5.82 -20.98
N MET A 48 -0.14 -6.48 -19.87
CA MET A 48 -1.15 -7.02 -18.98
C MET A 48 -2.10 -5.93 -18.48
N MET A 49 -1.57 -4.78 -18.04
CA MET A 49 -2.36 -3.63 -17.58
C MET A 49 -3.31 -3.13 -18.66
N LYS A 50 -2.81 -2.92 -19.89
CA LYS A 50 -3.63 -2.43 -20.99
C LYS A 50 -4.73 -3.41 -21.41
N GLN A 51 -4.45 -4.70 -21.30
CA GLN A 51 -5.38 -5.75 -21.71
C GLN A 51 -6.45 -6.03 -20.66
N TRP A 52 -6.09 -6.10 -19.38
CA TRP A 52 -6.96 -6.62 -18.33
C TRP A 52 -7.45 -5.57 -17.33
N HIS A 53 -6.74 -4.43 -17.23
CA HIS A 53 -7.08 -3.34 -16.31
C HIS A 53 -7.15 -1.98 -17.03
N PRO A 54 -7.93 -1.84 -18.12
CA PRO A 54 -7.95 -0.62 -18.93
C PRO A 54 -8.52 0.61 -18.21
N SER A 55 -9.25 0.42 -17.11
CA SER A 55 -9.78 1.49 -16.27
C SER A 55 -8.76 2.07 -15.30
N VAL A 56 -7.65 1.36 -15.07
CA VAL A 56 -6.59 1.78 -14.15
C VAL A 56 -5.67 2.78 -14.85
N LYS A 57 -5.36 3.88 -14.19
CA LYS A 57 -4.40 4.88 -14.71
C LYS A 57 -2.98 4.32 -14.61
N LEU A 58 -2.36 4.01 -15.75
CA LEU A 58 -1.00 3.51 -15.82
C LEU A 58 -0.01 4.63 -16.18
N ILE A 59 1.03 4.78 -15.38
CA ILE A 59 2.21 5.61 -15.64
C ILE A 59 3.38 4.66 -15.88
N ALA A 60 3.71 4.40 -17.16
CA ALA A 60 4.84 3.56 -17.51
C ALA A 60 6.13 4.40 -17.57
N SER A 61 7.00 4.24 -16.59
CA SER A 61 8.30 4.90 -16.54
C SER A 61 9.30 4.26 -17.50
N GLN A 62 10.21 5.07 -18.05
CA GLN A 62 11.31 4.58 -18.89
C GLN A 62 12.51 4.07 -18.07
N GLU A 63 12.56 4.41 -16.78
CA GLU A 63 13.61 4.01 -15.85
C GLU A 63 13.02 3.68 -14.49
N ASN A 64 13.77 2.92 -13.68
CA ASN A 64 13.38 2.64 -12.30
C ASN A 64 13.66 3.87 -11.41
N LEU A 65 12.61 4.61 -11.10
CA LEU A 65 12.65 5.82 -10.26
C LEU A 65 12.89 5.50 -8.76
N GLY A 66 12.77 4.22 -8.37
CA GLY A 66 12.69 3.81 -6.99
C GLY A 66 11.34 4.10 -6.35
N PHE A 67 11.08 3.53 -5.17
CA PHE A 67 9.77 3.53 -4.53
C PHE A 67 9.23 4.94 -4.22
N GLY A 68 10.04 5.78 -3.56
CA GLY A 68 9.59 7.10 -3.11
C GLY A 68 9.26 8.06 -4.25
N LYS A 69 10.11 8.14 -5.28
CA LYS A 69 9.88 9.03 -6.43
C LYS A 69 8.67 8.57 -7.25
N ALA A 70 8.50 7.25 -7.43
CA ALA A 70 7.36 6.70 -8.16
C ALA A 70 6.04 6.99 -7.43
N ASN A 71 5.99 6.83 -6.11
CA ASN A 71 4.82 7.22 -5.33
C ASN A 71 4.52 8.73 -5.44
N ASN A 72 5.53 9.59 -5.30
CA ASN A 72 5.36 11.04 -5.44
C ASN A 72 4.85 11.43 -6.83
N LEU A 73 5.31 10.73 -7.88
CA LEU A 73 4.82 10.93 -9.24
C LEU A 73 3.32 10.60 -9.36
N ALA A 74 2.87 9.47 -8.79
CA ALA A 74 1.45 9.13 -8.77
C ALA A 74 0.63 10.15 -7.99
N VAL A 75 1.07 10.52 -6.78
CA VAL A 75 0.38 11.50 -5.93
C VAL A 75 0.24 12.85 -6.63
N SER A 76 1.25 13.29 -7.40
CA SER A 76 1.17 14.56 -8.16
C SER A 76 0.09 14.56 -9.26
N GLN A 77 -0.46 13.39 -9.60
CA GLN A 77 -1.54 13.22 -10.57
C GLN A 77 -2.90 12.92 -9.92
N SER A 78 -2.99 13.00 -8.60
CA SER A 78 -4.20 12.79 -7.83
C SER A 78 -4.67 14.08 -7.17
N ASP A 79 -5.98 14.33 -7.24
CA ASP A 79 -6.69 15.38 -6.50
C ASP A 79 -7.61 14.78 -5.43
N SER A 80 -7.31 13.57 -4.95
CA SER A 80 -8.14 12.87 -3.98
C SER A 80 -7.91 13.39 -2.56
N GLU A 81 -8.95 13.29 -1.75
CA GLU A 81 -8.93 13.63 -0.32
C GLU A 81 -8.02 12.68 0.48
N HIS A 82 -8.08 11.39 0.13
CA HIS A 82 -7.27 10.34 0.73
C HIS A 82 -6.39 9.63 -0.29
N ILE A 83 -5.20 9.24 0.11
CA ILE A 83 -4.26 8.44 -0.69
C ILE A 83 -3.97 7.14 0.06
N LEU A 84 -4.19 6.00 -0.61
CA LEU A 84 -3.74 4.70 -0.15
C LEU A 84 -2.47 4.31 -0.90
N PHE A 85 -1.35 4.15 -0.21
CA PHE A 85 -0.17 3.50 -0.76
C PHE A 85 -0.26 2.00 -0.54
N LEU A 86 -0.31 1.23 -1.62
CA LEU A 86 -0.49 -0.22 -1.58
C LEU A 86 0.66 -0.93 -2.30
N ASN A 87 1.21 -1.95 -1.67
CA ASN A 87 2.20 -2.80 -2.33
C ASN A 87 1.53 -3.72 -3.37
N PRO A 88 2.21 -4.03 -4.49
CA PRO A 88 1.65 -4.84 -5.58
C PRO A 88 1.46 -6.33 -5.23
N ASP A 89 1.95 -6.77 -4.07
CA ASP A 89 1.84 -8.14 -3.53
C ASP A 89 0.76 -8.27 -2.44
N THR A 90 -0.10 -7.27 -2.31
CA THR A 90 -1.17 -7.23 -1.29
C THR A 90 -2.51 -7.62 -1.90
N VAL A 91 -3.33 -8.35 -1.13
CA VAL A 91 -4.74 -8.64 -1.46
C VAL A 91 -5.64 -7.98 -0.43
N LEU A 92 -6.61 -7.19 -0.88
CA LEU A 92 -7.57 -6.49 -0.02
C LEU A 92 -8.87 -7.28 0.12
N PRO A 93 -9.42 -7.42 1.35
CA PRO A 93 -10.83 -7.78 1.56
C PRO A 93 -11.77 -6.70 0.95
N GLU A 94 -12.95 -7.10 0.52
CA GLU A 94 -13.89 -6.22 -0.20
C GLU A 94 -14.40 -5.05 0.65
N ASP A 95 -14.54 -5.21 1.95
CA ASP A 95 -15.02 -4.20 2.91
C ASP A 95 -13.92 -3.33 3.52
N ASN A 96 -12.65 -3.70 3.32
CA ASN A 96 -11.49 -3.08 3.98
C ASN A 96 -11.42 -1.55 3.76
N LEU A 97 -11.62 -1.09 2.52
CA LEU A 97 -11.52 0.34 2.19
C LEU A 97 -12.70 1.14 2.72
N THR A 98 -13.88 0.55 2.74
CA THR A 98 -15.07 1.18 3.32
C THR A 98 -14.91 1.38 4.82
N GLU A 99 -14.41 0.36 5.54
CA GLU A 99 -14.13 0.45 6.97
C GLU A 99 -13.02 1.47 7.27
N ALA A 100 -11.91 1.44 6.49
CA ALA A 100 -10.81 2.38 6.66
C ALA A 100 -11.26 3.84 6.47
N LEU A 101 -12.05 4.13 5.43
CA LEU A 101 -12.58 5.45 5.18
C LEU A 101 -13.55 5.89 6.29
N ALA A 102 -14.37 4.98 6.81
CA ALA A 102 -15.28 5.29 7.92
C ALA A 102 -14.52 5.69 9.20
N VAL A 103 -13.37 5.06 9.47
CA VAL A 103 -12.50 5.44 10.59
C VAL A 103 -11.89 6.83 10.38
N MET A 104 -11.38 7.13 9.17
CA MET A 104 -10.82 8.45 8.85
C MET A 104 -11.86 9.57 8.95
N ASP A 105 -13.12 9.29 8.55
CA ASP A 105 -14.22 10.27 8.62
C ASP A 105 -14.69 10.52 10.07
N ALA A 106 -14.58 9.51 10.93
CA ALA A 106 -15.04 9.60 12.32
C ALA A 106 -14.14 10.49 13.18
N ASP A 107 -12.88 10.67 12.82
CA ASP A 107 -11.90 11.45 13.58
C ASP A 107 -10.98 12.24 12.64
N THR A 108 -11.22 13.54 12.53
CA THR A 108 -10.46 14.46 11.67
C THR A 108 -9.03 14.72 12.15
N ASP A 109 -8.66 14.30 13.34
CA ASP A 109 -7.30 14.42 13.86
C ASP A 109 -6.38 13.28 13.37
N ILE A 110 -6.97 12.24 12.72
CA ILE A 110 -6.19 11.16 12.10
C ILE A 110 -5.52 11.66 10.83
N GLY A 111 -4.22 11.89 10.87
CA GLY A 111 -3.42 12.27 9.70
C GLY A 111 -3.02 11.08 8.80
N SER A 112 -2.92 9.88 9.36
CA SER A 112 -2.64 8.64 8.62
C SER A 112 -2.99 7.41 9.44
N MET A 113 -3.30 6.31 8.76
CA MET A 113 -3.56 5.02 9.40
C MET A 113 -2.92 3.89 8.60
N GLY A 114 -2.69 2.74 9.24
CA GLY A 114 -2.26 1.51 8.61
C GLY A 114 -3.19 0.36 8.99
N CYS A 115 -3.48 -0.51 8.02
CA CYS A 115 -4.28 -1.69 8.27
C CYS A 115 -3.46 -2.79 8.96
N ARG A 116 -4.16 -3.64 9.72
CA ARG A 116 -3.58 -4.87 10.26
C ARG A 116 -3.34 -5.85 9.10
N MET A 117 -2.09 -6.22 8.88
CA MET A 117 -1.75 -7.21 7.87
C MET A 117 -1.78 -8.63 8.48
N ILE A 118 -2.30 -9.56 7.71
CA ILE A 118 -2.29 -10.99 7.99
C ILE A 118 -1.59 -11.72 6.84
N ASP A 119 -1.00 -12.86 7.12
CA ASP A 119 -0.46 -13.74 6.07
C ASP A 119 -1.53 -14.63 5.43
N GLY A 120 -1.11 -15.48 4.47
CA GLY A 120 -2.02 -16.40 3.78
C GLY A 120 -2.65 -17.47 4.68
N THR A 121 -2.21 -17.62 5.94
CA THR A 121 -2.81 -18.52 6.95
C THR A 121 -3.80 -17.81 7.87
N GLY A 122 -3.90 -16.48 7.77
CA GLY A 122 -4.72 -15.64 8.64
C GLY A 122 -3.98 -15.18 9.91
N GLU A 123 -2.70 -15.49 10.06
CA GLU A 123 -1.91 -15.05 11.19
C GLU A 123 -1.43 -13.60 11.01
N PHE A 124 -1.36 -12.88 12.14
CA PHE A 124 -0.91 -11.49 12.14
C PHE A 124 0.57 -11.37 11.78
N LEU A 125 0.89 -10.46 10.86
CA LEU A 125 2.27 -10.11 10.50
C LEU A 125 2.80 -9.01 11.43
N PRO A 126 3.66 -9.32 12.42
CA PRO A 126 4.18 -8.34 13.38
C PRO A 126 4.95 -7.19 12.72
N GLU A 127 5.50 -7.44 11.53
CA GLU A 127 6.28 -6.45 10.75
C GLU A 127 5.41 -5.31 10.22
N SER A 128 4.10 -5.49 10.14
CA SER A 128 3.15 -4.44 9.75
C SER A 128 2.98 -3.35 10.83
N LYS A 129 3.39 -3.63 12.06
CA LYS A 129 3.33 -2.71 13.18
C LYS A 129 4.73 -2.31 13.60
N ARG A 130 5.20 -1.16 13.14
CA ARG A 130 6.50 -0.61 13.52
C ARG A 130 6.28 0.60 14.42
N GLY A 131 6.81 0.53 15.65
CA GLY A 131 6.90 1.70 16.50
C GLY A 131 7.85 2.76 15.91
N MET A 132 7.71 4.00 16.37
CA MET A 132 8.58 5.09 15.94
C MET A 132 10.06 4.72 16.24
N PRO A 133 10.96 4.75 15.25
CA PRO A 133 12.35 4.40 15.46
C PRO A 133 13.03 5.49 16.32
N THR A 134 13.17 5.22 17.62
CA THR A 134 13.96 6.07 18.50
C THR A 134 15.36 5.46 18.73
N PRO A 135 16.40 6.27 18.99
CA PRO A 135 17.73 5.77 19.31
C PRO A 135 17.73 4.75 20.47
N MET A 136 16.82 4.94 21.45
CA MET A 136 16.69 4.05 22.59
C MET A 136 16.14 2.68 22.20
N ILE A 137 15.13 2.62 21.31
CA ILE A 137 14.57 1.37 20.79
C ILE A 137 15.62 0.62 19.98
N ALA A 138 16.42 1.34 19.17
CA ALA A 138 17.52 0.76 18.42
C ALA A 138 18.58 0.15 19.36
N LEU A 139 18.94 0.86 20.43
CA LEU A 139 19.87 0.37 21.45
C LEU A 139 19.35 -0.89 22.15
N TYR A 140 18.09 -0.90 22.57
CA TYR A 140 17.47 -2.07 23.22
C TYR A 140 17.45 -3.31 22.32
N ARG A 141 17.25 -3.11 21.01
CA ARG A 141 17.35 -4.20 20.03
C ARG A 141 18.81 -4.71 19.91
N LEU A 142 19.77 -3.79 19.83
CA LEU A 142 21.18 -4.13 19.67
C LEU A 142 21.73 -4.95 20.85
N ILE A 143 21.34 -4.62 22.09
CA ILE A 143 21.78 -5.31 23.31
C ILE A 143 20.87 -6.48 23.73
N GLY A 144 19.86 -6.82 22.92
CA GLY A 144 18.97 -7.96 23.14
C GLY A 144 17.93 -7.78 24.25
N LEU A 145 17.84 -6.61 24.89
CA LEU A 145 16.85 -6.30 25.92
C LEU A 145 15.41 -6.34 25.42
N SER A 146 15.19 -6.20 24.11
CA SER A 146 13.87 -6.32 23.47
C SER A 146 13.24 -7.71 23.67
N LYS A 147 14.05 -8.77 23.92
CA LYS A 147 13.56 -10.12 24.21
C LYS A 147 13.07 -10.28 25.65
N LEU A 148 13.59 -9.49 26.57
CA LEU A 148 13.22 -9.52 27.99
C LEU A 148 12.01 -8.62 28.30
N TRP A 149 11.80 -7.56 27.50
CA TRP A 149 10.70 -6.61 27.65
C TRP A 149 9.99 -6.33 26.33
N PRO A 150 9.23 -7.29 25.79
CA PRO A 150 8.60 -7.16 24.48
C PRO A 150 7.56 -6.01 24.40
N LYS A 151 6.89 -5.66 25.52
CA LYS A 151 5.89 -4.59 25.54
C LYS A 151 6.45 -3.17 25.37
N HIS A 152 7.74 -2.94 25.66
CA HIS A 152 8.40 -1.64 25.49
C HIS A 152 9.20 -1.53 24.19
N ALA A 153 9.42 -2.63 23.49
CA ALA A 153 10.24 -2.68 22.27
C ALA A 153 9.39 -2.79 20.98
N SER A 154 8.08 -2.94 21.08
CA SER A 154 7.16 -3.19 19.98
C SER A 154 6.22 -2.00 19.66
N TYR A 155 6.46 -0.83 20.26
CA TYR A 155 5.72 0.39 19.94
C TYR A 155 6.66 1.48 19.47
#